data_500e18b8309d843d1729deec75feba6b
#
_entry.id   500e18b8309d843d1729deec75feba6b
#
_cell.length_a   1.000
_cell.length_b   1.000
_cell.length_c   1.000
_cell.angle_alpha   90.00
_cell.angle_beta   90.00
_cell.angle_gamma   90.00
#
_symmetry.space_group_name_H-M   'P 1'
#
loop_
_entity.id
_entity.type
_entity.pdbx_description
1 polymer ?
#
loop_
_entity_poly.entity_id
_entity_poly.type
_entity_poly.pdbx_seq_one_letter_code
_entity_poly.pdbx_strand_id
1 'polypeptide(L)'
;MKYDEIKITTRREINICEHAISKLEKIIASMERKYGKGSKDFFRELEGTPHPYDSDIVHWYESFSALTRWKERLAAHQEIMKL
;
A
#
# COMPACT_ATOMS: atom_id res chain seq x y z
N MET A 1 -16.24 -27.13 9.54
CA MET A 1 -16.27 -26.33 10.78
C MET A 1 -16.04 -24.86 10.44
N LYS A 2 -16.77 -24.00 11.10
CA LYS A 2 -16.70 -22.55 10.83
C LYS A 2 -15.28 -21.97 10.96
N TYR A 3 -14.50 -22.51 11.87
CA TYR A 3 -13.13 -22.06 12.14
C TYR A 3 -12.20 -22.29 10.94
N ASP A 4 -12.32 -23.46 10.32
CA ASP A 4 -11.48 -23.79 9.16
C ASP A 4 -11.87 -22.94 7.95
N GLU A 5 -13.15 -22.68 7.77
CA GLU A 5 -13.65 -21.83 6.69
C GLU A 5 -13.14 -20.40 6.84
N ILE A 6 -13.15 -19.86 8.07
CA ILE A 6 -12.63 -18.53 8.35
C ILE A 6 -11.14 -18.46 7.99
N LYS A 7 -10.36 -19.46 8.39
CA LYS A 7 -8.92 -19.50 8.10
C LYS A 7 -8.63 -19.63 6.61
N ILE A 8 -9.40 -20.42 5.88
CA ILE A 8 -9.25 -20.56 4.42
C ILE A 8 -9.53 -19.23 3.74
N THR A 9 -10.63 -18.58 4.09
CA THR A 9 -11.00 -17.28 3.53
C THR A 9 -9.95 -16.22 3.86
N THR A 10 -9.49 -16.19 5.11
CA THR A 10 -8.48 -15.24 5.58
C THR A 10 -7.16 -15.44 4.84
N ARG A 11 -6.77 -16.68 4.59
CA ARG A 11 -5.55 -16.97 3.83
C ARG A 11 -5.63 -16.44 2.40
N ARG A 12 -6.80 -16.56 1.76
CA ARG A 12 -7.02 -15.99 0.43
C ARG A 12 -6.89 -14.48 0.46
N GLU A 13 -7.47 -13.83 1.46
CA GLU A 13 -7.39 -12.39 1.62
C GLU A 13 -5.96 -11.91 1.86
N ILE A 14 -5.18 -12.69 2.63
CA ILE A 14 -3.75 -12.41 2.85
C ILE A 14 -3.01 -12.44 1.52
N ASN A 15 -3.26 -13.45 0.69
CA ASN A 15 -2.62 -13.53 -0.63
C ASN A 15 -2.98 -12.34 -1.52
N ILE A 16 -4.23 -11.93 -1.50
CA ILE A 16 -4.69 -10.75 -2.25
C ILE A 16 -3.95 -9.50 -1.77
N CYS A 17 -3.85 -9.32 -0.45
CA CYS A 17 -3.14 -8.18 0.14
C CYS A 17 -1.66 -8.18 -0.25
N GLU A 18 -1.00 -9.33 -0.19
CA GLU A 18 0.42 -9.45 -0.53
C GLU A 18 0.67 -9.11 -2.01
N HIS A 19 -0.20 -9.56 -2.90
CA HIS A 19 -0.10 -9.22 -4.33
C HIS A 19 -0.30 -7.73 -4.57
N ALA A 20 -1.30 -7.13 -3.92
CA ALA A 20 -1.56 -5.70 -4.05
C ALA A 20 -0.39 -4.88 -3.53
N ILE A 21 0.14 -5.26 -2.36
CA ILE A 21 1.30 -4.59 -1.75
C ILE A 21 2.51 -4.67 -2.68
N SER A 22 2.80 -5.84 -3.22
CA SER A 22 3.94 -6.03 -4.13
C SER A 22 3.84 -5.14 -5.37
N LYS A 23 2.66 -5.06 -5.98
CA LYS A 23 2.42 -4.19 -7.13
C LYS A 23 2.63 -2.72 -6.79
N LEU A 24 2.06 -2.28 -5.67
CA LEU A 24 2.17 -0.89 -5.24
C LEU A 24 3.60 -0.52 -4.88
N GLU A 25 4.33 -1.41 -4.23
CA GLU A 25 5.74 -1.17 -3.90
C GLU A 25 6.59 -0.98 -5.16
N LYS A 26 6.31 -1.71 -6.23
CA LYS A 26 7.01 -1.54 -7.50
C LYS A 26 6.73 -0.18 -8.13
N ILE A 27 5.47 0.25 -8.10
CA ILE A 27 5.07 1.57 -8.61
C ILE A 27 5.78 2.67 -7.81
N ILE A 28 5.75 2.56 -6.49
CA ILE A 28 6.35 3.55 -5.59
C ILE A 28 7.86 3.60 -5.78
N ALA A 29 8.53 2.45 -5.85
CA ALA A 29 9.97 2.38 -6.08
C ALA A 29 10.35 3.05 -7.41
N SER A 30 9.55 2.85 -8.45
CA SER A 30 9.77 3.49 -9.74
C SER A 30 9.70 5.01 -9.63
N MET A 31 8.71 5.52 -8.89
CA MET A 31 8.55 6.97 -8.67
C MET A 31 9.68 7.55 -7.82
N GLU A 32 10.08 6.83 -6.78
CA GLU A 32 11.20 7.25 -5.92
C GLU A 32 12.50 7.35 -6.70
N ARG A 33 12.73 6.42 -7.62
CA ARG A 33 13.90 6.48 -8.49
C ARG A 33 13.82 7.64 -9.47
N LYS A 34 12.64 7.87 -10.04
CA LYS A 34 12.43 8.96 -11.02
C LYS A 34 12.67 10.33 -10.40
N TYR A 35 12.20 10.54 -9.19
CA TYR A 35 12.31 11.84 -8.51
C TYR A 35 13.49 11.93 -7.55
N GLY A 36 14.20 10.84 -7.29
CA GLY A 36 15.36 10.82 -6.42
C GLY A 36 15.08 11.07 -4.96
N LYS A 37 13.87 10.78 -4.49
CA LYS A 37 13.44 11.02 -3.11
C LYS A 37 12.55 9.89 -2.61
N GLY A 38 12.61 9.63 -1.30
CA GLY A 38 11.67 8.72 -0.66
C GLY A 38 10.28 9.34 -0.58
N SER A 39 9.24 8.49 -0.59
CA SER A 39 7.85 8.94 -0.62
C SER A 39 7.48 9.83 0.57
N LYS A 40 7.87 9.44 1.78
CA LYS A 40 7.57 10.22 2.99
C LYS A 40 8.16 11.63 2.92
N ASP A 41 9.40 11.72 2.50
CA ASP A 41 10.10 13.01 2.39
C ASP A 41 9.48 13.86 1.29
N PHE A 42 9.18 13.25 0.15
CA PHE A 42 8.59 13.95 -0.98
C PHE A 42 7.23 14.55 -0.60
N PHE A 43 6.34 13.77 0.00
CA PHE A 43 5.01 14.26 0.37
C PHE A 43 5.05 15.24 1.54
N ARG A 44 6.01 15.09 2.43
CA ARG A 44 6.22 16.09 3.50
C ARG A 44 6.61 17.44 2.92
N GLU A 45 7.49 17.46 1.94
CA GLU A 45 7.91 18.70 1.26
C GLU A 45 6.77 19.34 0.48
N LEU A 46 5.84 18.55 -0.03
CA LEU A 46 4.69 19.07 -0.78
C LEU A 46 3.63 19.68 0.12
N GLU A 47 3.61 19.35 1.41
CA GLU A 47 2.66 19.93 2.35
C GLU A 47 2.86 21.44 2.45
N GLY A 48 1.78 22.18 2.29
CA GLY A 48 1.81 23.63 2.36
C GLY A 48 2.37 24.34 1.13
N THR A 49 2.77 23.59 0.11
CA THR A 49 3.26 24.16 -1.14
C THR A 49 2.25 23.90 -2.26
N PRO A 50 1.73 24.93 -2.93
CA PRO A 50 0.91 24.70 -4.11
C PRO A 50 1.77 24.05 -5.19
N HIS A 51 1.31 22.94 -5.73
CA HIS A 51 2.02 22.23 -6.79
C HIS A 51 1.05 21.94 -7.93
N PRO A 52 1.56 21.92 -9.18
CA PRO A 52 0.71 21.61 -10.32
C PRO A 52 0.21 20.16 -10.24
N TYR A 53 -0.96 19.94 -10.81
CA TYR A 53 -1.50 18.59 -10.95
C TYR A 53 -0.68 17.84 -12.00
N ASP A 54 0.33 17.12 -11.51
CA ASP A 54 1.13 16.22 -12.33
C ASP A 54 0.53 14.83 -12.16
N SER A 55 0.20 14.17 -13.27
CA SER A 55 -0.40 12.85 -13.23
C SER A 55 0.50 11.81 -12.53
N ASP A 56 1.81 11.93 -12.66
CA ASP A 56 2.76 11.05 -11.98
C ASP A 56 2.70 11.25 -10.47
N ILE A 57 2.65 12.49 -10.01
CA ILE A 57 2.58 12.82 -8.59
C ILE A 57 1.27 12.32 -7.99
N VAL A 58 0.16 12.53 -8.68
CA VAL A 58 -1.16 12.05 -8.24
C VAL A 58 -1.15 10.53 -8.15
N HIS A 59 -0.64 9.85 -9.17
CA HIS A 59 -0.54 8.39 -9.20
C HIS A 59 0.34 7.87 -8.05
N TRP A 60 1.47 8.52 -7.81
CA TRP A 60 2.37 8.19 -6.71
C TRP A 60 1.68 8.35 -5.35
N TYR A 61 1.00 9.47 -5.14
CA TYR A 61 0.27 9.73 -3.91
C TYR A 61 -0.83 8.69 -3.65
N GLU A 62 -1.62 8.39 -4.68
CA GLU A 62 -2.67 7.38 -4.59
C GLU A 62 -2.09 5.99 -4.29
N SER A 63 -0.99 5.64 -4.93
CA SER A 63 -0.31 4.36 -4.70
C SER A 63 0.25 4.27 -3.29
N PHE A 64 0.86 5.33 -2.80
CA PHE A 64 1.41 5.40 -1.45
C PHE A 64 0.31 5.28 -0.40
N SER A 65 -0.80 5.98 -0.58
CA SER A 65 -1.96 5.91 0.31
C SER A 65 -2.60 4.52 0.29
N ALA A 66 -2.74 3.94 -0.90
CA ALA A 66 -3.28 2.60 -1.05
C ALA A 66 -2.38 1.56 -0.38
N LEU A 67 -1.06 1.71 -0.49
CA LEU A 67 -0.11 0.80 0.15
C LEU A 67 -0.33 0.76 1.67
N THR A 68 -0.49 1.92 2.29
CA THR A 68 -0.76 2.02 3.72
C THR A 68 -2.02 1.24 4.10
N ARG A 69 -3.11 1.44 3.34
CA ARG A 69 -4.38 0.75 3.59
C ARG A 69 -4.25 -0.77 3.43
N TRP A 70 -3.54 -1.22 2.40
CA TRP A 70 -3.35 -2.66 2.18
C TRP A 70 -2.51 -3.30 3.26
N LYS A 71 -1.49 -2.60 3.76
CA LYS A 71 -0.66 -3.09 4.88
C LYS A 71 -1.47 -3.21 6.16
N GLU A 72 -2.33 -2.25 6.45
CA GLU A 72 -3.23 -2.31 7.61
C GLU A 72 -4.20 -3.48 7.50
N ARG A 73 -4.73 -3.70 6.30
CA ARG A 73 -5.64 -4.81 6.03
C ARG A 73 -4.92 -6.16 6.19
N LEU A 74 -3.70 -6.25 5.69
CA LEU A 74 -2.88 -7.46 5.85
C LEU A 74 -2.65 -7.75 7.33
N ALA A 75 -2.29 -6.76 8.12
CA ALA A 75 -2.05 -6.93 9.55
C ALA A 75 -3.31 -7.43 10.27
N ALA A 76 -4.48 -6.92 9.91
CA ALA A 76 -5.75 -7.35 10.48
C ALA A 76 -6.03 -8.82 10.16
N HIS A 77 -5.79 -9.25 8.92
CA HIS A 77 -5.98 -10.65 8.53
C HIS A 77 -4.98 -11.58 9.22
N GLN A 78 -3.74 -11.11 9.40
CA GLN A 78 -2.72 -11.89 10.11
C GLN A 78 -3.10 -12.11 11.58
N GLU A 79 -3.74 -11.13 12.21
CA GLU A 79 -4.26 -11.30 13.57
C GLU A 79 -5.33 -12.39 13.65
N ILE A 80 -6.23 -12.45 12.66
CA ILE A 80 -7.23 -13.50 12.59
C ILE A 80 -6.57 -14.87 12.47
N MET A 81 -5.49 -15.00 11.72
CA MET A 81 -4.79 -16.27 11.53
C MET A 81 -4.11 -16.77 12.80
N LYS A 82 -3.86 -15.90 13.78
CA LYS A 82 -3.28 -16.28 15.06
C LYS A 82 -4.29 -16.90 16.01
N LEU A 83 -5.57 -16.81 15.70
CA LEU A 83 -6.61 -17.48 16.49
C LEU A 83 -6.61 -18.99 16.22
#